data_526cf560b218758d27cf8879c3cf9cd7
#
_entry.id   526cf560b218758d27cf8879c3cf9cd7
#
_cell.length_a   1.000
_cell.length_b   1.000
_cell.length_c   1.000
_cell.angle_alpha   90.00
_cell.angle_beta   90.00
_cell.angle_gamma   90.00
#
_symmetry.space_group_name_H-M   'P 1'
#
loop_
_entity.id
_entity.type
_entity.pdbx_description
1 polymer ?
#
loop_
_entity_poly.entity_id
_entity_poly.type
_entity_poly.pdbx_seq_one_letter_code
_entity_poly.pdbx_strand_id
1 'polypeptide(L)'
;MGRNSVHKIKRPPRYSQTSAPLLLENEDDLMDLIDREDNPLILILEGVQDPHNLGACLRTASGAGVHAVLAPIKGACGITDTVRDIACGGADEIPFLKVKNIQNTIRKLKDKGLQVVGTSDRGQTTLYDVDLDQPTALVLGSEGWGLRKITSELCDCLIFIPMAGTVDCLNVSVSAGVCLYETVRQRRA
;
A
#
# COMPACT_ATOMS: atom_id res chain seq x y z
N MET A 1 -3.20 46.12 6.90
CA MET A 1 -3.99 44.87 6.89
C MET A 1 -3.66 44.11 5.63
N GLY A 2 -2.70 43.17 5.72
CA GLY A 2 -2.24 42.36 4.59
C GLY A 2 -3.17 41.17 4.39
N ARG A 3 -3.75 41.02 3.20
CA ARG A 3 -4.51 39.85 2.82
C ARG A 3 -3.52 38.70 2.59
N ASN A 4 -3.57 37.68 3.43
CA ASN A 4 -2.86 36.42 3.22
C ASN A 4 -3.36 35.81 1.88
N SER A 5 -2.48 35.82 0.88
CA SER A 5 -2.65 35.11 -0.38
C SER A 5 -2.62 33.60 -0.08
N VAL A 6 -3.77 32.98 -0.01
CA VAL A 6 -3.84 31.51 0.01
C VAL A 6 -3.31 31.01 -1.33
N HIS A 7 -2.12 30.44 -1.34
CA HIS A 7 -1.58 29.76 -2.51
C HIS A 7 -2.56 28.68 -2.92
N LYS A 8 -3.24 28.87 -4.07
CA LYS A 8 -4.03 27.80 -4.70
C LYS A 8 -3.07 26.70 -5.11
N ILE A 9 -3.01 25.65 -4.31
CA ILE A 9 -2.32 24.41 -4.68
C ILE A 9 -2.99 23.93 -5.98
N LYS A 10 -2.30 24.01 -7.11
CA LYS A 10 -2.74 23.39 -8.34
C LYS A 10 -2.83 21.89 -8.06
N ARG A 11 -4.03 21.32 -8.17
CA ARG A 11 -4.16 19.86 -8.18
C ARG A 11 -3.24 19.35 -9.29
N PRO A 12 -2.35 18.37 -9.00
CA PRO A 12 -1.62 17.72 -10.08
C PRO A 12 -2.64 17.21 -11.10
N PRO A 13 -2.29 17.15 -12.38
CA PRO A 13 -3.17 16.57 -13.38
C PRO A 13 -3.59 15.19 -12.84
N ARG A 14 -4.91 14.91 -12.87
CA ARG A 14 -5.36 13.53 -12.69
C ARG A 14 -4.49 12.71 -13.62
N TYR A 15 -3.85 11.66 -13.11
CA TYR A 15 -3.12 10.69 -13.92
C TYR A 15 -3.95 10.50 -15.18
N SER A 16 -3.37 10.73 -16.35
CA SER A 16 -4.11 10.68 -17.59
C SER A 16 -4.55 9.22 -17.77
N GLN A 17 -5.83 8.96 -17.52
CA GLN A 17 -6.46 7.67 -17.78
C GLN A 17 -6.56 7.49 -19.30
N THR A 18 -5.44 7.25 -19.96
CA THR A 18 -5.39 6.95 -21.40
C THR A 18 -5.21 5.47 -21.69
N SER A 19 -5.11 4.63 -20.66
CA SER A 19 -5.13 3.17 -20.81
C SER A 19 -6.17 2.56 -19.87
N ALA A 20 -6.91 1.56 -20.38
CA ALA A 20 -7.75 0.71 -19.55
C ALA A 20 -6.94 0.19 -18.33
N PRO A 21 -7.56 0.03 -17.14
CA PRO A 21 -6.86 -0.48 -15.98
C PRO A 21 -6.12 -1.76 -16.35
N LEU A 22 -4.83 -1.84 -16.04
CA LEU A 22 -4.03 -3.02 -16.31
C LEU A 22 -4.59 -4.17 -15.46
N LEU A 23 -5.27 -5.11 -16.09
CA LEU A 23 -5.71 -6.32 -15.39
C LEU A 23 -4.47 -7.17 -15.13
N LEU A 24 -4.07 -7.31 -13.86
CA LEU A 24 -3.06 -8.28 -13.48
C LEU A 24 -3.74 -9.64 -13.31
N GLU A 25 -3.45 -10.57 -14.22
CA GLU A 25 -3.98 -11.93 -14.15
C GLU A 25 -3.06 -12.86 -13.34
N ASN A 26 -1.77 -12.54 -13.30
CA ASN A 26 -0.74 -13.35 -12.68
C ASN A 26 0.47 -12.52 -12.17
N GLU A 27 1.45 -13.20 -11.58
CA GLU A 27 2.64 -12.54 -11.05
C GLU A 27 3.60 -12.03 -12.14
N ASP A 28 3.55 -12.57 -13.35
CA ASP A 28 4.42 -12.11 -14.44
C ASP A 28 3.94 -10.74 -14.93
N ASP A 29 2.62 -10.53 -15.04
CA ASP A 29 2.04 -9.21 -15.34
C ASP A 29 2.42 -8.16 -14.28
N LEU A 30 2.51 -8.58 -13.00
CA LEU A 30 2.99 -7.70 -11.93
C LEU A 30 4.46 -7.32 -12.12
N MET A 31 5.31 -8.27 -12.50
CA MET A 31 6.72 -7.98 -12.77
C MET A 31 6.90 -7.05 -13.97
N ASP A 32 6.12 -7.24 -15.02
CA ASP A 32 6.10 -6.37 -16.19
C ASP A 32 5.62 -4.95 -15.85
N LEU A 33 4.64 -4.83 -14.95
CA LEU A 33 4.19 -3.52 -14.46
C LEU A 33 5.32 -2.81 -13.71
N ILE A 34 6.01 -3.51 -12.81
CA ILE A 34 7.12 -2.96 -12.03
C ILE A 34 8.26 -2.49 -12.94
N ASP A 35 8.59 -3.25 -13.98
CA ASP A 35 9.68 -2.92 -14.92
C ASP A 35 9.38 -1.66 -15.76
N ARG A 36 8.12 -1.21 -15.84
CA ARG A 36 7.71 -0.01 -16.58
C ARG A 36 7.70 1.26 -15.73
N GLU A 37 7.75 1.13 -14.42
CA GLU A 37 7.64 2.25 -13.49
C GLU A 37 9.02 2.61 -12.91
N ASP A 38 9.37 3.89 -12.98
CA ASP A 38 10.65 4.37 -12.45
C ASP A 38 10.73 4.26 -10.92
N ASN A 39 9.61 4.48 -10.24
CA ASN A 39 9.53 4.44 -8.77
C ASN A 39 8.24 3.73 -8.32
N PRO A 40 8.14 2.40 -8.52
CA PRO A 40 6.93 1.64 -8.20
C PRO A 40 6.59 1.68 -6.70
N LEU A 41 5.29 1.77 -6.41
CA LEU A 41 4.73 1.66 -5.06
C LEU A 41 3.72 0.51 -5.06
N ILE A 42 4.01 -0.51 -4.29
CA ILE A 42 3.16 -1.70 -4.14
C ILE A 42 2.61 -1.76 -2.72
N LEU A 43 1.34 -2.08 -2.57
CA LEU A 43 0.72 -2.32 -1.26
C LEU A 43 0.42 -3.82 -1.11
N ILE A 44 0.93 -4.43 -0.06
CA ILE A 44 0.69 -5.84 0.28
C ILE A 44 -0.15 -5.92 1.54
N LEU A 45 -1.33 -6.54 1.45
CA LEU A 45 -2.28 -6.70 2.55
C LEU A 45 -2.30 -8.16 3.01
N GLU A 46 -1.50 -8.49 4.05
CA GLU A 46 -1.42 -9.85 4.56
C GLU A 46 -2.52 -10.12 5.61
N GLY A 47 -3.57 -10.84 5.21
CA GLY A 47 -4.61 -11.29 6.14
C GLY A 47 -5.76 -10.30 6.38
N VAL A 48 -5.96 -9.32 5.52
CA VAL A 48 -7.14 -8.43 5.55
C VAL A 48 -8.36 -9.20 5.04
N GLN A 49 -9.28 -9.55 5.95
CA GLN A 49 -10.46 -10.37 5.67
C GLN A 49 -11.76 -9.57 5.59
N ASP A 50 -11.82 -8.44 6.29
CA ASP A 50 -13.00 -7.58 6.28
C ASP A 50 -13.11 -6.81 4.95
N PRO A 51 -14.25 -6.95 4.22
CA PRO A 51 -14.48 -6.21 2.98
C PRO A 51 -14.43 -4.69 3.16
N HIS A 52 -14.83 -4.15 4.32
CA HIS A 52 -14.78 -2.72 4.59
C HIS A 52 -13.33 -2.22 4.64
N ASN A 53 -12.46 -2.97 5.31
CA ASN A 53 -11.04 -2.63 5.39
C ASN A 53 -10.37 -2.74 4.02
N LEU A 54 -10.66 -3.79 3.24
CA LEU A 54 -10.12 -3.93 1.89
C LEU A 54 -10.58 -2.79 0.98
N GLY A 55 -11.88 -2.47 0.98
CA GLY A 55 -12.42 -1.37 0.18
C GLY A 55 -11.79 -0.01 0.53
N ALA A 56 -11.62 0.27 1.83
CA ALA A 56 -10.98 1.49 2.30
C ALA A 56 -9.48 1.54 1.92
N CYS A 57 -8.77 0.41 1.99
CA CYS A 57 -7.38 0.32 1.52
C CYS A 57 -7.26 0.59 0.02
N LEU A 58 -8.12 -0.01 -0.81
CA LEU A 58 -8.11 0.21 -2.26
C LEU A 58 -8.44 1.66 -2.64
N ARG A 59 -9.40 2.27 -1.96
CA ARG A 59 -9.72 3.69 -2.14
C ARG A 59 -8.51 4.58 -1.83
N THR A 60 -7.84 4.30 -0.72
CA THR A 60 -6.67 5.06 -0.29
C THR A 60 -5.48 4.81 -1.23
N ALA A 61 -5.27 3.57 -1.66
CA ALA A 61 -4.23 3.18 -2.61
C ALA A 61 -4.38 3.91 -3.94
N SER A 62 -5.61 3.98 -4.49
CA SER A 62 -5.93 4.78 -5.68
C SER A 62 -5.56 6.26 -5.47
N GLY A 63 -6.00 6.85 -4.36
CA GLY A 63 -5.71 8.26 -4.04
C GLY A 63 -4.22 8.55 -3.82
N ALA A 64 -3.43 7.57 -3.40
CA ALA A 64 -1.99 7.69 -3.16
C ALA A 64 -1.13 7.35 -4.39
N GLY A 65 -1.72 6.86 -5.48
CA GLY A 65 -0.98 6.47 -6.69
C GLY A 65 -0.22 5.16 -6.53
N VAL A 66 -0.77 4.20 -5.79
CA VAL A 66 -0.24 2.83 -5.69
C VAL A 66 -0.40 2.14 -7.05
N HIS A 67 0.62 1.43 -7.51
CA HIS A 67 0.62 0.77 -8.82
C HIS A 67 -0.08 -0.59 -8.80
N ALA A 68 -0.01 -1.32 -7.68
CA ALA A 68 -0.77 -2.55 -7.48
C ALA A 68 -1.01 -2.85 -5.99
N VAL A 69 -2.12 -3.53 -5.69
CA VAL A 69 -2.41 -4.07 -4.36
C VAL A 69 -2.38 -5.58 -4.41
N LEU A 70 -1.64 -6.21 -3.50
CA LEU A 70 -1.46 -7.65 -3.44
C LEU A 70 -2.07 -8.22 -2.16
N ALA A 71 -2.64 -9.42 -2.25
CA ALA A 71 -3.12 -10.17 -1.09
C ALA A 71 -2.89 -11.67 -1.27
N PRO A 72 -2.79 -12.47 -0.21
CA PRO A 72 -2.73 -13.92 -0.35
C PRO A 72 -4.10 -14.48 -0.80
N ILE A 73 -4.09 -15.56 -1.60
CA ILE A 73 -5.33 -16.25 -1.99
C ILE A 73 -6.10 -16.75 -0.77
N LYS A 74 -5.37 -17.29 0.23
CA LYS A 74 -5.96 -17.83 1.46
C LYS A 74 -5.89 -16.82 2.59
N GLY A 75 -7.02 -16.63 3.29
CA GLY A 75 -7.08 -15.76 4.48
C GLY A 75 -7.12 -14.26 4.17
N ALA A 76 -7.49 -13.88 2.95
CA ALA A 76 -7.75 -12.50 2.59
C ALA A 76 -9.06 -12.36 1.80
N CYS A 77 -9.74 -11.25 1.96
CA CYS A 77 -10.93 -10.90 1.20
C CYS A 77 -10.60 -10.77 -0.29
N GLY A 78 -11.60 -11.02 -1.15
CA GLY A 78 -11.55 -10.69 -2.58
C GLY A 78 -12.40 -9.46 -2.89
N ILE A 79 -12.42 -9.06 -4.17
CA ILE A 79 -13.28 -7.97 -4.64
C ILE A 79 -14.73 -8.46 -4.63
N THR A 80 -15.53 -7.93 -3.71
CA THR A 80 -16.98 -8.13 -3.58
C THR A 80 -17.71 -6.82 -3.89
N ASP A 81 -19.04 -6.86 -3.99
CA ASP A 81 -19.84 -5.64 -4.18
C ASP A 81 -19.61 -4.65 -3.03
N THR A 82 -19.56 -5.13 -1.79
CA THR A 82 -19.25 -4.32 -0.62
C THR A 82 -17.87 -3.64 -0.75
N VAL A 83 -16.85 -4.36 -1.22
CA VAL A 83 -15.52 -3.79 -1.47
C VAL A 83 -15.58 -2.69 -2.53
N ARG A 84 -16.30 -2.90 -3.63
CA ARG A 84 -16.47 -1.91 -4.70
C ARG A 84 -17.17 -0.64 -4.20
N ASP A 85 -18.25 -0.81 -3.46
CA ASP A 85 -19.02 0.31 -2.90
C ASP A 85 -18.15 1.19 -1.99
N ILE A 86 -17.37 0.57 -1.10
CA ILE A 86 -16.51 1.29 -0.15
C ILE A 86 -15.28 1.89 -0.84
N ALA A 87 -14.75 1.20 -1.85
CA ALA A 87 -13.60 1.70 -2.61
C ALA A 87 -13.93 2.93 -3.48
N CYS A 88 -15.22 3.23 -3.72
CA CYS A 88 -15.65 4.42 -4.48
C CYS A 88 -14.91 4.58 -5.82
N GLY A 89 -14.79 3.49 -6.59
CA GLY A 89 -14.07 3.43 -7.86
C GLY A 89 -12.61 2.95 -7.75
N GLY A 90 -11.99 3.03 -6.59
CA GLY A 90 -10.59 2.61 -6.40
C GLY A 90 -10.35 1.13 -6.71
N ALA A 91 -11.36 0.27 -6.50
CA ALA A 91 -11.26 -1.16 -6.82
C ALA A 91 -11.25 -1.45 -8.33
N ASP A 92 -11.70 -0.52 -9.14
CA ASP A 92 -11.72 -0.63 -10.61
C ASP A 92 -10.51 0.09 -11.24
N GLU A 93 -9.86 0.98 -10.50
CA GLU A 93 -8.69 1.73 -10.98
C GLU A 93 -7.37 1.04 -10.63
N ILE A 94 -7.29 0.40 -9.44
CA ILE A 94 -6.06 -0.21 -8.95
C ILE A 94 -6.02 -1.70 -9.28
N PRO A 95 -4.98 -2.18 -9.95
CA PRO A 95 -4.75 -3.60 -10.13
C PRO A 95 -4.69 -4.32 -8.77
N PHE A 96 -5.58 -5.30 -8.57
CA PHE A 96 -5.63 -6.13 -7.36
C PHE A 96 -5.33 -7.57 -7.71
N LEU A 97 -4.20 -8.09 -7.22
CA LEU A 97 -3.76 -9.45 -7.49
C LEU A 97 -3.74 -10.30 -6.21
N LYS A 98 -4.41 -11.47 -6.27
CA LYS A 98 -4.28 -12.49 -5.22
C LYS A 98 -3.20 -13.50 -5.60
N VAL A 99 -2.16 -13.60 -4.75
CA VAL A 99 -1.01 -14.47 -4.99
C VAL A 99 -1.07 -15.74 -4.13
N LYS A 100 -0.52 -16.84 -4.66
CA LYS A 100 -0.51 -18.14 -3.96
C LYS A 100 0.45 -18.14 -2.76
N ASN A 101 1.58 -17.48 -2.90
CA ASN A 101 2.65 -17.44 -1.90
C ASN A 101 3.24 -16.03 -1.80
N ILE A 102 2.75 -15.28 -0.80
CA ILE A 102 3.15 -13.89 -0.59
C ILE A 102 4.66 -13.76 -0.33
N GLN A 103 5.27 -14.74 0.34
CA GLN A 103 6.69 -14.72 0.64
C GLN A 103 7.55 -14.86 -0.63
N ASN A 104 7.12 -15.69 -1.57
CA ASN A 104 7.81 -15.80 -2.87
C ASN A 104 7.64 -14.52 -3.70
N THR A 105 6.45 -13.93 -3.68
CA THR A 105 6.20 -12.66 -4.35
C THR A 105 7.08 -11.55 -3.76
N ILE A 106 7.20 -11.48 -2.42
CA ILE A 106 8.10 -10.52 -1.76
C ILE A 106 9.54 -10.69 -2.24
N ARG A 107 10.05 -11.93 -2.34
CA ARG A 107 11.42 -12.15 -2.84
C ARG A 107 11.59 -11.64 -4.28
N LYS A 108 10.62 -11.93 -5.16
CA LYS A 108 10.64 -11.40 -6.55
C LYS A 108 10.65 -9.87 -6.59
N LEU A 109 9.87 -9.21 -5.71
CA LEU A 109 9.87 -7.75 -5.61
C LEU A 109 11.24 -7.21 -5.18
N LYS A 110 11.90 -7.88 -4.21
CA LYS A 110 13.27 -7.54 -3.80
C LYS A 110 14.29 -7.76 -4.93
N ASP A 111 14.16 -8.85 -5.68
CA ASP A 111 15.01 -9.14 -6.85
C ASP A 111 14.84 -8.07 -7.95
N LYS A 112 13.68 -7.40 -8.00
CA LYS A 112 13.41 -6.24 -8.86
C LYS A 112 13.87 -4.89 -8.25
N GLY A 113 14.50 -4.91 -7.09
CA GLY A 113 15.05 -3.73 -6.44
C GLY A 113 14.06 -2.93 -5.57
N LEU A 114 12.87 -3.47 -5.28
CA LEU A 114 11.98 -2.80 -4.34
C LEU A 114 12.45 -3.00 -2.91
N GLN A 115 12.47 -1.93 -2.14
CA GLN A 115 12.56 -1.98 -0.69
C GLN A 115 11.24 -2.54 -0.13
N VAL A 116 11.32 -3.52 0.75
CA VAL A 116 10.14 -4.10 1.40
C VAL A 116 10.04 -3.61 2.84
N VAL A 117 9.03 -2.79 3.11
CA VAL A 117 8.79 -2.15 4.41
C VAL A 117 7.56 -2.74 5.06
N GLY A 118 7.74 -3.45 6.17
CA GLY A 118 6.64 -4.06 6.92
C GLY A 118 6.19 -3.20 8.10
N THR A 119 4.88 -3.15 8.37
CA THR A 119 4.35 -2.49 9.58
C THR A 119 4.30 -3.48 10.74
N SER A 120 4.84 -3.09 11.90
CA SER A 120 4.82 -3.91 13.12
C SER A 120 4.91 -3.03 14.35
N ASP A 121 4.18 -3.36 15.41
CA ASP A 121 4.32 -2.78 16.75
C ASP A 121 5.72 -3.03 17.36
N ARG A 122 6.44 -4.04 16.86
CA ARG A 122 7.81 -4.39 17.26
C ARG A 122 8.87 -3.78 16.34
N GLY A 123 8.48 -2.89 15.42
CA GLY A 123 9.41 -2.16 14.57
C GLY A 123 10.38 -1.33 15.40
N GLN A 124 11.60 -1.15 14.90
CA GLN A 124 12.62 -0.34 15.56
C GLN A 124 12.75 1.08 14.95
N THR A 125 12.14 1.27 13.78
CA THR A 125 12.18 2.53 13.03
C THR A 125 10.78 3.12 12.96
N THR A 126 10.65 4.42 13.17
CA THR A 126 9.35 5.05 12.97
C THR A 126 9.04 5.18 11.47
N LEU A 127 7.77 5.25 11.11
CA LEU A 127 7.36 5.53 9.73
C LEU A 127 8.03 6.79 9.16
N TYR A 128 8.32 7.77 10.01
CA TYR A 128 8.83 9.08 9.61
C TYR A 128 10.35 9.12 9.42
N ASP A 129 11.05 8.06 9.86
CA ASP A 129 12.51 7.95 9.78
C ASP A 129 12.98 7.00 8.67
N VAL A 130 12.05 6.32 7.97
CA VAL A 130 12.35 5.45 6.84
C VAL A 130 12.31 6.22 5.53
N ASP A 131 13.26 5.96 4.64
CA ASP A 131 13.26 6.50 3.28
C ASP A 131 12.26 5.73 2.40
N LEU A 132 11.21 6.44 1.95
CA LEU A 132 10.16 5.92 1.06
C LEU A 132 10.19 6.58 -0.33
N ASP A 133 11.19 7.42 -0.60
CA ASP A 133 11.42 8.02 -1.92
C ASP A 133 12.27 7.10 -2.81
N GLN A 134 11.88 5.85 -2.89
CA GLN A 134 12.49 4.81 -3.72
C GLN A 134 11.46 3.73 -4.06
N PRO A 135 11.72 2.83 -5.03
CA PRO A 135 10.86 1.69 -5.30
C PRO A 135 10.52 0.92 -4.03
N THR A 136 9.23 0.88 -3.65
CA THR A 136 8.83 0.41 -2.32
C THR A 136 7.62 -0.52 -2.38
N ALA A 137 7.68 -1.62 -1.61
CA ALA A 137 6.54 -2.45 -1.26
C ALA A 137 6.22 -2.29 0.23
N LEU A 138 5.07 -1.68 0.54
CA LEU A 138 4.54 -1.57 1.90
C LEU A 138 3.75 -2.83 2.25
N VAL A 139 4.09 -3.49 3.36
CA VAL A 139 3.42 -4.71 3.81
C VAL A 139 2.69 -4.44 5.11
N LEU A 140 1.36 -4.57 5.08
CA LEU A 140 0.50 -4.43 6.25
C LEU A 140 -0.08 -5.78 6.64
N GLY A 141 -0.02 -6.09 7.92
CA GLY A 141 -0.59 -7.30 8.51
C GLY A 141 -2.06 -7.14 8.90
N SER A 142 -2.66 -8.25 9.37
CA SER A 142 -4.02 -8.26 9.91
C SER A 142 -4.10 -7.54 11.26
N GLU A 143 -5.32 -7.06 11.61
CA GLU A 143 -5.58 -6.31 12.84
C GLU A 143 -5.28 -7.07 14.14
N GLY A 144 -5.41 -8.40 14.16
CA GLY A 144 -5.21 -9.18 15.39
C GLY A 144 -3.80 -9.74 15.58
N TRP A 145 -3.13 -10.06 14.48
CA TRP A 145 -1.87 -10.82 14.52
C TRP A 145 -0.69 -10.08 13.90
N GLY A 146 -0.95 -8.93 13.24
CA GLY A 146 0.06 -8.21 12.47
C GLY A 146 0.58 -9.03 11.29
N LEU A 147 1.86 -8.89 10.98
CA LEU A 147 2.55 -9.67 9.96
C LEU A 147 2.91 -11.07 10.49
N ARG A 148 2.82 -12.07 9.61
CA ARG A 148 3.39 -13.40 9.94
C ARG A 148 4.90 -13.29 10.14
N LYS A 149 5.45 -14.11 11.05
CA LYS A 149 6.89 -14.11 11.37
C LYS A 149 7.76 -14.21 10.11
N ILE A 150 7.45 -15.16 9.22
CA ILE A 150 8.21 -15.33 7.98
C ILE A 150 8.12 -14.13 7.04
N THR A 151 7.01 -13.42 7.03
CA THR A 151 6.84 -12.20 6.23
C THR A 151 7.64 -11.05 6.84
N SER A 152 7.60 -10.89 8.16
CA SER A 152 8.40 -9.91 8.89
C SER A 152 9.90 -10.10 8.66
N GLU A 153 10.38 -11.36 8.65
CA GLU A 153 11.79 -11.70 8.40
C GLU A 153 12.25 -11.40 6.96
N LEU A 154 11.32 -11.30 6.01
CA LEU A 154 11.62 -10.97 4.62
C LEU A 154 11.63 -9.45 4.36
N CYS A 155 11.03 -8.66 5.23
CA CYS A 155 11.06 -7.20 5.12
C CYS A 155 12.49 -6.68 5.33
N ASP A 156 12.87 -5.64 4.59
CA ASP A 156 14.16 -4.96 4.74
C ASP A 156 14.18 -4.14 6.03
N CYS A 157 13.02 -3.57 6.41
CA CYS A 157 12.83 -2.94 7.71
C CYS A 157 11.38 -3.14 8.20
N LEU A 158 11.24 -3.10 9.52
CA LEU A 158 9.95 -3.07 10.20
C LEU A 158 9.76 -1.70 10.82
N ILE A 159 8.68 -1.04 10.44
CA ILE A 159 8.33 0.29 10.92
C ILE A 159 7.12 0.26 11.84
N PHE A 160 7.02 1.24 12.72
CA PHE A 160 5.82 1.50 13.50
C PHE A 160 5.31 2.92 13.30
N ILE A 161 4.00 3.10 13.46
CA ILE A 161 3.36 4.41 13.52
C ILE A 161 3.37 4.84 14.99
N PRO A 162 4.01 5.96 15.36
CA PRO A 162 4.05 6.41 16.76
C PRO A 162 2.66 6.69 17.30
N MET A 163 2.33 6.07 18.44
CA MET A 163 1.06 6.24 19.13
C MET A 163 1.26 7.08 20.38
N ALA A 164 0.55 8.20 20.51
CA ALA A 164 0.64 9.10 21.65
C ALA A 164 -0.43 8.84 22.72
N GLY A 165 -1.41 8.01 22.42
CA GLY A 165 -2.53 7.68 23.29
C GLY A 165 -2.40 6.31 23.95
N THR A 166 -3.53 5.78 24.43
CA THR A 166 -3.63 4.49 25.14
C THR A 166 -3.91 3.30 24.22
N VAL A 167 -4.18 3.54 22.92
CA VAL A 167 -4.40 2.46 21.96
C VAL A 167 -3.07 2.00 21.38
N ASP A 168 -2.92 0.69 21.19
CA ASP A 168 -1.67 0.07 20.76
C ASP A 168 -1.44 0.15 19.25
N CYS A 169 -2.51 0.22 18.46
CA CYS A 169 -2.44 0.27 16.99
C CYS A 169 -3.65 0.97 16.37
N LEU A 170 -3.50 1.35 15.12
CA LEU A 170 -4.58 1.85 14.27
C LEU A 170 -5.25 0.69 13.51
N ASN A 171 -6.51 0.88 13.11
CA ASN A 171 -7.15 0.03 12.11
C ASN A 171 -6.28 -0.08 10.85
N VAL A 172 -6.26 -1.25 10.20
CA VAL A 172 -5.38 -1.53 9.05
C VAL A 172 -5.56 -0.56 7.89
N SER A 173 -6.80 -0.14 7.60
CA SER A 173 -7.06 0.82 6.52
C SER A 173 -6.58 2.23 6.87
N VAL A 174 -6.64 2.61 8.14
CA VAL A 174 -6.06 3.87 8.64
C VAL A 174 -4.54 3.81 8.58
N SER A 175 -3.94 2.71 9.04
CA SER A 175 -2.48 2.48 8.94
C SER A 175 -2.00 2.56 7.48
N ALA A 176 -2.74 1.94 6.55
CA ALA A 176 -2.46 2.03 5.13
C ALA A 176 -2.48 3.50 4.65
N GLY A 177 -3.48 4.27 5.08
CA GLY A 177 -3.58 5.69 4.75
C GLY A 177 -2.39 6.49 5.24
N VAL A 178 -2.01 6.31 6.50
CA VAL A 178 -0.86 7.03 7.10
C VAL A 178 0.44 6.68 6.38
N CYS A 179 0.72 5.38 6.14
CA CYS A 179 1.94 4.94 5.47
C CYS A 179 2.01 5.41 4.01
N LEU A 180 0.91 5.25 3.27
CA LEU A 180 0.85 5.64 1.86
C LEU A 180 1.00 7.15 1.68
N TYR A 181 0.35 7.96 2.52
CA TYR A 181 0.45 9.42 2.39
C TYR A 181 1.76 9.98 2.92
N GLU A 182 2.44 9.30 3.83
CA GLU A 182 3.84 9.62 4.15
C GLU A 182 4.76 9.34 2.95
N THR A 183 4.57 8.20 2.25
CA THR A 183 5.27 7.92 0.98
C THR A 183 5.01 9.01 -0.05
N VAL A 184 3.75 9.43 -0.23
CA VAL A 184 3.38 10.53 -1.14
C VAL A 184 4.06 11.84 -0.73
N ARG A 185 4.15 12.13 0.58
CA ARG A 185 4.83 13.34 1.08
C ARG A 185 6.30 13.32 0.72
N GLN A 186 7.00 12.22 0.96
CA GLN A 186 8.43 12.09 0.67
C GLN A 186 8.71 12.19 -0.83
N ARG A 187 7.93 11.51 -1.67
CA ARG A 187 8.07 11.53 -3.14
C ARG A 187 7.71 12.86 -3.82
N ARG A 188 7.18 13.83 -3.08
CA ARG A 188 6.83 15.18 -3.56
C ARG A 188 7.75 16.26 -3.04
N ALA A 189 8.67 15.93 -2.14
CA ALA A 189 9.64 16.86 -1.59
C ALA A 189 10.79 17.06 -2.57
#